data_fa2d880df1d656dc42258d23d89e04b5
#
_entry.id   fa2d880df1d656dc42258d23d89e04b5
#
_cell.length_a   1.000
_cell.length_b   1.000
_cell.length_c   1.000
_cell.angle_alpha   90.00
_cell.angle_beta   90.00
_cell.angle_gamma   90.00
#
_symmetry.space_group_name_H-M   'P 1'
#
loop_
_entity.id
_entity.type
_entity.pdbx_description
1 polymer ?
#
loop_
_entity_poly.entity_id
_entity_poly.type
_entity_poly.pdbx_seq_one_letter_code
_entity_poly.pdbx_strand_id
1 'polypeptide(L)'
;MEILHVYKDYYPILGGIENHVRALAEAQAQRGHSVTVLVTGPGWRTARETLGGVQVVKAGRLATVASTPLSLALPLELRRLRPDLAHLHFPYPVGEAANLLLGRARQTVVTYHSDVVRQQGWLRLYAPLLRRVLGAADRIIVTSEAYQRSSPFLQPFVDRCRLVPLGVDVQRFLAADPTQVSDLRRQLGDPLLLFVGRLRYYKGLHYLLRALVDLPGAHLAVVGSGPMEAAWKALASELGLMSRVRFVGEVPDGELPAYYHACDCFVLPACERSEAYGLVQVEAMAAGRPVICTELGTGTSSVNRHGETGLVVPPRDPEALAAACRELLADPERRRAMGARGRERALAEFSLEKMVERVEVVYGEVVRATSNVKRQTSAA
;
A
#
# COMPACT_ATOMS: atom_id res chain seq x y z
N MET A 1 4.01 7.08 24.50
CA MET A 1 4.11 8.36 23.75
C MET A 1 2.75 8.77 23.24
N GLU A 2 2.52 10.07 23.09
CA GLU A 2 1.39 10.61 22.37
C GLU A 2 1.74 10.73 20.88
N ILE A 3 1.10 9.93 20.03
CA ILE A 3 1.37 9.85 18.59
C ILE A 3 0.17 10.41 17.83
N LEU A 4 0.42 11.30 16.87
CA LEU A 4 -0.58 11.85 15.97
C LEU A 4 -0.30 11.41 14.55
N HIS A 5 -1.18 10.61 13.95
CA HIS A 5 -1.16 10.34 12.52
C HIS A 5 -2.03 11.37 11.78
N VAL A 6 -1.53 11.89 10.66
CA VAL A 6 -2.28 12.84 9.80
C VAL A 6 -2.34 12.28 8.39
N TYR A 7 -3.56 12.08 7.89
CA TYR A 7 -3.83 11.64 6.53
C TYR A 7 -5.16 12.21 6.01
N LYS A 8 -5.45 11.98 4.73
CA LYS A 8 -6.65 12.53 4.09
C LYS A 8 -7.94 11.81 4.46
N ASP A 9 -7.92 10.49 4.55
CA ASP A 9 -9.06 9.62 4.80
C ASP A 9 -8.69 8.49 5.77
N TYR A 10 -9.69 7.88 6.40
CA TYR A 10 -9.56 6.75 7.31
C TYR A 10 -10.78 5.83 7.19
N TYR A 11 -10.78 4.68 7.87
CA TYR A 11 -11.93 3.78 7.90
C TYR A 11 -13.27 4.53 8.15
N PRO A 12 -14.38 4.21 7.43
CA PRO A 12 -14.61 3.05 6.55
C PRO A 12 -14.14 3.21 5.10
N ILE A 13 -13.42 4.27 4.74
CA ILE A 13 -12.85 4.42 3.39
C ILE A 13 -11.67 3.46 3.27
N LEU A 14 -11.75 2.54 2.30
CA LEU A 14 -10.75 1.51 2.07
C LEU A 14 -9.78 1.92 0.95
N GLY A 15 -8.50 1.73 1.21
CA GLY A 15 -7.41 1.93 0.26
C GLY A 15 -6.09 1.47 0.86
N GLY A 16 -5.03 1.37 0.05
CA GLY A 16 -3.74 0.85 0.52
C GLY A 16 -3.13 1.66 1.66
N ILE A 17 -3.18 3.00 1.57
CA ILE A 17 -2.61 3.88 2.60
C ILE A 17 -3.56 3.97 3.81
N GLU A 18 -4.86 4.07 3.57
CA GLU A 18 -5.89 4.09 4.62
C GLU A 18 -5.80 2.84 5.52
N ASN A 19 -5.68 1.67 4.91
CA ASN A 19 -5.51 0.40 5.63
C ASN A 19 -4.17 0.33 6.37
N HIS A 20 -3.09 0.83 5.77
CA HIS A 20 -1.78 0.93 6.42
C HIS A 20 -1.83 1.84 7.66
N VAL A 21 -2.41 3.04 7.54
CA VAL A 21 -2.53 3.98 8.67
C VAL A 21 -3.35 3.36 9.79
N ARG A 22 -4.44 2.67 9.44
CA ARG A 22 -5.27 1.98 10.42
C ARG A 22 -4.51 0.88 11.14
N ALA A 23 -3.89 -0.03 10.40
CA ALA A 23 -3.15 -1.17 10.97
C ALA A 23 -2.00 -0.71 11.86
N LEU A 24 -1.25 0.33 11.44
CA LEU A 24 -0.16 0.91 12.22
C LEU A 24 -0.68 1.55 13.51
N ALA A 25 -1.72 2.39 13.42
CA ALA A 25 -2.28 3.11 14.57
C ALA A 25 -2.88 2.16 15.61
N GLU A 26 -3.66 1.16 15.17
CA GLU A 26 -4.25 0.15 16.06
C GLU A 26 -3.16 -0.70 16.74
N ALA A 27 -2.13 -1.13 16.02
CA ALA A 27 -1.03 -1.89 16.60
C ALA A 27 -0.21 -1.06 17.61
N GLN A 28 -0.01 0.22 17.37
CA GLN A 28 0.65 1.13 18.31
C GLN A 28 -0.21 1.38 19.57
N ALA A 29 -1.53 1.51 19.43
CA ALA A 29 -2.43 1.61 20.57
C ALA A 29 -2.38 0.33 21.44
N GLN A 30 -2.35 -0.85 20.83
CA GLN A 30 -2.19 -2.13 21.52
C GLN A 30 -0.84 -2.25 22.26
N ARG A 31 0.19 -1.56 21.80
CA ARG A 31 1.50 -1.47 22.46
C ARG A 31 1.57 -0.39 23.57
N GLY A 32 0.44 0.21 23.91
CA GLY A 32 0.31 1.17 25.01
C GLY A 32 0.66 2.62 24.66
N HIS A 33 0.70 2.98 23.39
CA HIS A 33 0.79 4.37 22.97
C HIS A 33 -0.60 5.05 23.00
N SER A 34 -0.63 6.34 23.32
CA SER A 34 -1.82 7.19 23.10
C SER A 34 -1.83 7.65 21.65
N VAL A 35 -2.69 7.05 20.83
CA VAL A 35 -2.70 7.28 19.38
C VAL A 35 -3.92 8.07 18.96
N THR A 36 -3.69 9.18 18.27
CA THR A 36 -4.73 9.97 17.60
C THR A 36 -4.53 9.93 16.09
N VAL A 37 -5.59 9.70 15.34
CA VAL A 37 -5.61 9.82 13.88
C VAL A 37 -6.47 11.03 13.50
N LEU A 38 -5.87 12.02 12.86
CA LEU A 38 -6.54 13.21 12.34
C LEU A 38 -6.68 13.11 10.83
N VAL A 39 -7.92 13.05 10.36
CA VAL A 39 -8.26 12.95 8.92
C VAL A 39 -9.36 13.95 8.56
N THR A 40 -9.69 14.04 7.27
CA THR A 40 -10.85 14.79 6.81
C THR A 40 -12.05 13.85 6.69
N GLY A 41 -13.13 14.15 7.40
CA GLY A 41 -14.36 13.38 7.37
C GLY A 41 -15.13 13.51 6.05
N PRO A 42 -16.16 12.68 5.79
CA PRO A 42 -17.00 12.78 4.59
C PRO A 42 -17.98 13.94 4.64
N GLY A 43 -18.36 14.40 5.84
CA GLY A 43 -19.32 15.47 6.07
C GLY A 43 -18.68 16.81 6.47
N TRP A 44 -19.50 17.86 6.55
CA TRP A 44 -19.06 19.21 6.91
C TRP A 44 -18.82 19.41 8.41
N ARG A 45 -19.34 18.53 9.27
CA ARG A 45 -19.13 18.56 10.72
C ARG A 45 -17.95 17.69 11.13
N THR A 46 -17.17 18.17 12.10
CA THR A 46 -16.13 17.37 12.73
C THR A 46 -16.77 16.31 13.64
N ALA A 47 -16.34 15.07 13.47
CA ALA A 47 -16.75 13.93 14.30
C ALA A 47 -15.54 13.35 15.03
N ARG A 48 -15.80 12.75 16.20
CA ARG A 48 -14.79 12.05 17.01
C ARG A 48 -15.34 10.68 17.39
N GLU A 49 -14.50 9.68 17.28
CA GLU A 49 -14.84 8.31 17.64
C GLU A 49 -13.59 7.57 18.13
N THR A 50 -13.78 6.44 18.80
CA THR A 50 -12.67 5.54 19.18
C THR A 50 -12.82 4.23 18.41
N LEU A 51 -11.81 3.86 17.64
CA LEU A 51 -11.79 2.63 16.85
C LEU A 51 -10.50 1.85 17.15
N GLY A 52 -10.61 0.59 17.59
CA GLY A 52 -9.43 -0.24 17.85
C GLY A 52 -8.45 0.35 18.89
N GLY A 53 -8.96 1.12 19.87
CA GLY A 53 -8.12 1.81 20.86
C GLY A 53 -7.53 3.15 20.39
N VAL A 54 -7.81 3.55 19.14
CA VAL A 54 -7.31 4.78 18.51
C VAL A 54 -8.35 5.89 18.58
N GLN A 55 -7.94 7.09 18.98
CA GLN A 55 -8.80 8.29 18.92
C GLN A 55 -8.83 8.81 17.48
N VAL A 56 -9.98 8.79 16.83
CA VAL A 56 -10.14 9.24 15.45
C VAL A 56 -10.88 10.58 15.40
N VAL A 57 -10.23 11.60 14.84
CA VAL A 57 -10.81 12.92 14.62
C VAL A 57 -11.02 13.11 13.12
N LYS A 58 -12.28 13.09 12.69
CA LYS A 58 -12.71 13.31 11.31
C LYS A 58 -13.12 14.78 11.13
N ALA A 59 -12.18 15.62 10.76
CA ALA A 59 -12.41 17.07 10.55
C ALA A 59 -13.39 17.33 9.41
N GLY A 60 -14.28 18.29 9.56
CA GLY A 60 -15.31 18.61 8.57
C GLY A 60 -14.71 18.96 7.21
N ARG A 61 -15.28 18.37 6.13
CA ARG A 61 -14.88 18.56 4.73
C ARG A 61 -15.73 19.64 4.08
N LEU A 62 -15.09 20.61 3.42
CA LEU A 62 -15.76 21.63 2.62
C LEU A 62 -15.96 21.17 1.17
N ALA A 63 -14.91 20.63 0.56
CA ALA A 63 -14.88 20.21 -0.84
C ALA A 63 -13.80 19.15 -1.06
N THR A 64 -13.78 18.57 -2.25
CA THR A 64 -12.67 17.72 -2.72
C THR A 64 -12.20 18.22 -4.07
N VAL A 65 -10.92 18.56 -4.20
CA VAL A 65 -10.29 19.06 -5.42
C VAL A 65 -9.11 18.16 -5.77
N ALA A 66 -9.05 17.67 -6.99
CA ALA A 66 -7.99 16.77 -7.48
C ALA A 66 -7.69 15.58 -6.52
N SER A 67 -8.74 14.95 -5.98
CA SER A 67 -8.68 13.88 -4.98
C SER A 67 -8.10 14.29 -3.62
N THR A 68 -7.98 15.58 -3.35
CA THR A 68 -7.54 16.14 -2.05
C THR A 68 -8.75 16.74 -1.34
N PRO A 69 -9.16 16.23 -0.18
CA PRO A 69 -10.20 16.83 0.62
C PRO A 69 -9.70 18.13 1.26
N LEU A 70 -10.49 19.18 1.15
CA LEU A 70 -10.24 20.49 1.75
C LEU A 70 -11.04 20.63 3.05
N SER A 71 -10.37 21.10 4.11
CA SER A 71 -10.98 21.28 5.43
C SER A 71 -10.38 22.50 6.12
N LEU A 72 -11.23 23.39 6.61
CA LEU A 72 -10.82 24.47 7.52
C LEU A 72 -10.75 24.00 8.97
N ALA A 73 -11.48 22.92 9.30
CA ALA A 73 -11.48 22.35 10.64
C ALA A 73 -10.18 21.60 10.96
N LEU A 74 -9.54 20.95 9.97
CA LEU A 74 -8.33 20.16 10.18
C LEU A 74 -7.17 20.97 10.76
N PRO A 75 -6.80 22.17 10.23
CA PRO A 75 -5.79 23.01 10.85
C PRO A 75 -6.11 23.45 12.28
N LEU A 76 -7.40 23.70 12.58
CA LEU A 76 -7.85 24.08 13.91
C LEU A 76 -7.74 22.93 14.90
N GLU A 77 -8.14 21.71 14.49
CA GLU A 77 -7.99 20.52 15.31
C GLU A 77 -6.51 20.20 15.56
N LEU A 78 -5.68 20.29 14.52
CA LEU A 78 -4.24 20.07 14.61
C LEU A 78 -3.57 21.03 15.59
N ARG A 79 -3.95 22.32 15.58
CA ARG A 79 -3.43 23.33 16.50
C ARG A 79 -3.75 23.04 17.98
N ARG A 80 -4.85 22.30 18.26
CA ARG A 80 -5.26 21.93 19.62
C ARG A 80 -4.44 20.78 20.19
N LEU A 81 -3.92 19.92 19.31
CA LEU A 81 -3.15 18.73 19.69
C LEU A 81 -1.70 19.11 19.99
N ARG A 82 -1.10 18.44 20.98
CA ARG A 82 0.31 18.61 21.36
C ARG A 82 0.98 17.26 21.54
N PRO A 83 1.04 16.44 20.48
CA PRO A 83 1.62 15.12 20.57
C PRO A 83 3.13 15.19 20.78
N ASP A 84 3.70 14.10 21.26
CA ASP A 84 5.15 13.93 21.28
C ASP A 84 5.69 13.83 19.85
N LEU A 85 4.93 13.16 18.96
CA LEU A 85 5.33 12.92 17.58
C LEU A 85 4.12 13.05 16.63
N ALA A 86 4.30 13.83 15.56
CA ALA A 86 3.38 13.83 14.41
C ALA A 86 3.94 12.96 13.29
N HIS A 87 3.15 12.00 12.82
CA HIS A 87 3.45 11.15 11.68
C HIS A 87 2.53 11.50 10.51
N LEU A 88 3.10 12.17 9.52
CA LEU A 88 2.39 12.56 8.31
C LEU A 88 2.48 11.45 7.26
N HIS A 89 1.37 11.14 6.62
CA HIS A 89 1.31 10.19 5.52
C HIS A 89 1.16 10.92 4.19
N PHE A 90 2.24 11.00 3.43
CA PHE A 90 2.29 11.65 2.11
C PHE A 90 1.72 10.73 1.02
N PRO A 91 0.89 11.24 0.06
CA PRO A 91 0.58 12.64 -0.17
C PRO A 91 -0.74 13.10 0.48
N TYR A 92 -0.67 14.20 1.21
CA TYR A 92 -1.85 14.93 1.68
C TYR A 92 -1.51 16.41 1.90
N PRO A 93 -1.52 17.27 0.85
CA PRO A 93 -1.04 18.65 0.87
C PRO A 93 -1.65 19.51 1.98
N VAL A 94 -2.95 19.33 2.28
CA VAL A 94 -3.65 20.11 3.32
C VAL A 94 -3.12 19.77 4.71
N GLY A 95 -2.97 18.47 5.03
CA GLY A 95 -2.43 18.04 6.32
C GLY A 95 -0.96 18.43 6.50
N GLU A 96 -0.18 18.32 5.44
CA GLU A 96 1.24 18.67 5.42
C GLU A 96 1.44 20.18 5.63
N ALA A 97 0.70 21.04 4.90
CA ALA A 97 0.73 22.50 5.09
C ALA A 97 0.25 22.87 6.49
N ALA A 98 -0.84 22.28 6.97
CA ALA A 98 -1.36 22.53 8.30
C ALA A 98 -0.35 22.17 9.39
N ASN A 99 0.34 21.02 9.27
CA ASN A 99 1.37 20.63 10.23
C ASN A 99 2.59 21.57 10.18
N LEU A 100 3.04 21.96 8.99
CA LEU A 100 4.18 22.88 8.83
C LEU A 100 3.92 24.24 9.46
N LEU A 101 2.67 24.76 9.38
CA LEU A 101 2.33 26.11 9.85
C LEU A 101 1.80 26.14 11.29
N LEU A 102 1.08 25.13 11.72
CA LEU A 102 0.32 25.12 12.98
C LEU A 102 0.58 23.91 13.86
N GLY A 103 1.36 22.94 13.39
CA GLY A 103 1.73 21.74 14.14
C GLY A 103 2.47 22.10 15.42
N ARG A 104 2.17 21.37 16.50
CA ARG A 104 2.76 21.57 17.84
C ARG A 104 3.40 20.30 18.38
N ALA A 105 3.61 19.33 17.52
CA ALA A 105 4.37 18.13 17.85
C ALA A 105 5.83 18.50 18.15
N ARG A 106 6.45 17.77 19.06
CA ARG A 106 7.87 17.95 19.35
C ARG A 106 8.75 17.50 18.20
N GLN A 107 8.27 16.49 17.46
CA GLN A 107 8.96 15.86 16.33
C GLN A 107 7.98 15.53 15.21
N THR A 108 8.51 15.47 13.99
CA THR A 108 7.73 15.13 12.80
C THR A 108 8.42 14.03 11.98
N VAL A 109 7.69 12.95 11.74
CA VAL A 109 8.07 11.88 10.80
C VAL A 109 7.12 11.93 9.60
N VAL A 110 7.65 11.69 8.40
CA VAL A 110 6.84 11.62 7.17
C VAL A 110 7.01 10.24 6.56
N THR A 111 5.92 9.50 6.34
CA THR A 111 5.97 8.33 5.45
C THR A 111 5.65 8.75 4.02
N TYR A 112 6.61 8.55 3.13
CA TYR A 112 6.50 8.84 1.71
C TYR A 112 5.96 7.61 0.96
N HIS A 113 4.63 7.55 0.74
CA HIS A 113 3.99 6.37 0.16
C HIS A 113 4.12 6.31 -1.36
N SER A 114 4.01 7.44 -2.06
CA SER A 114 4.05 7.48 -3.53
C SER A 114 4.35 8.86 -4.07
N ASP A 115 4.92 8.97 -5.28
CA ASP A 115 4.98 10.22 -6.03
C ASP A 115 3.59 10.67 -6.48
N VAL A 116 3.43 11.98 -6.70
CA VAL A 116 2.26 12.54 -7.37
C VAL A 116 2.45 12.39 -8.88
N VAL A 117 1.90 11.31 -9.46
CA VAL A 117 2.16 10.94 -10.87
C VAL A 117 1.19 11.63 -11.83
N ARG A 118 -0.10 11.67 -11.52
CA ARG A 118 -1.15 12.10 -12.46
C ARG A 118 -1.35 13.61 -12.52
N GLN A 119 -1.19 14.32 -11.42
CA GLN A 119 -1.45 15.75 -11.31
C GLN A 119 -0.18 16.60 -11.55
N GLN A 120 0.57 16.36 -12.61
CA GLN A 120 1.86 17.04 -12.86
C GLN A 120 1.75 18.57 -12.93
N GLY A 121 0.66 19.11 -13.44
CA GLY A 121 0.40 20.55 -13.45
C GLY A 121 0.32 21.14 -12.05
N TRP A 122 -0.40 20.48 -11.14
CA TRP A 122 -0.51 20.87 -9.74
C TRP A 122 0.77 20.61 -8.97
N LEU A 123 1.56 19.60 -9.37
CA LEU A 123 2.83 19.27 -8.74
C LEU A 123 3.81 20.43 -8.79
N ARG A 124 3.85 21.22 -9.87
CA ARG A 124 4.71 22.40 -9.98
C ARG A 124 4.43 23.42 -8.89
N LEU A 125 3.16 23.64 -8.56
CA LEU A 125 2.75 24.56 -7.50
C LEU A 125 2.98 23.94 -6.11
N TYR A 126 2.83 22.63 -5.99
CA TYR A 126 2.98 21.92 -4.73
C TYR A 126 4.44 21.59 -4.37
N ALA A 127 5.32 21.42 -5.36
CA ALA A 127 6.72 21.03 -5.14
C ALA A 127 7.50 21.91 -4.12
N PRO A 128 7.35 23.26 -4.09
CA PRO A 128 8.00 24.08 -3.07
C PRO A 128 7.53 23.75 -1.64
N LEU A 129 6.22 23.52 -1.45
CA LEU A 129 5.67 23.11 -0.17
C LEU A 129 6.19 21.75 0.23
N LEU A 130 6.16 20.76 -0.68
CA LEU A 130 6.66 19.41 -0.43
C LEU A 130 8.13 19.43 0.03
N ARG A 131 9.00 20.19 -0.65
CA ARG A 131 10.40 20.34 -0.26
C ARG A 131 10.55 20.92 1.15
N ARG A 132 9.71 21.88 1.52
CA ARG A 132 9.72 22.46 2.88
C ARG A 132 9.26 21.44 3.91
N VAL A 133 8.21 20.67 3.62
CA VAL A 133 7.69 19.62 4.51
C VAL A 133 8.74 18.54 4.73
N LEU A 134 9.35 18.02 3.66
CA LEU A 134 10.42 17.01 3.76
C LEU A 134 11.67 17.57 4.47
N GLY A 135 12.01 18.84 4.21
CA GLY A 135 13.11 19.52 4.89
C GLY A 135 12.87 19.80 6.38
N ALA A 136 11.61 19.93 6.79
CA ALA A 136 11.22 20.12 8.20
C ALA A 136 11.04 18.80 8.96
N ALA A 137 10.93 17.66 8.26
CA ALA A 137 10.80 16.36 8.89
C ALA A 137 12.10 15.92 9.58
N ASP A 138 12.00 15.39 10.79
CA ASP A 138 13.14 14.79 11.50
C ASP A 138 13.61 13.51 10.83
N ARG A 139 12.67 12.68 10.34
CA ARG A 139 12.93 11.49 9.53
C ARG A 139 11.85 11.32 8.46
N ILE A 140 12.26 10.67 7.37
CA ILE A 140 11.40 10.31 6.26
C ILE A 140 11.42 8.79 6.13
N ILE A 141 10.27 8.16 6.33
CA ILE A 141 10.11 6.73 6.08
C ILE A 141 9.85 6.53 4.59
N VAL A 142 10.64 5.66 3.97
CA VAL A 142 10.48 5.21 2.58
C VAL A 142 10.19 3.72 2.56
N THR A 143 9.30 3.29 1.67
CA THR A 143 8.79 1.91 1.66
C THR A 143 9.68 0.93 0.90
N SER A 144 10.54 1.44 0.00
CA SER A 144 11.51 0.64 -0.75
C SER A 144 12.72 1.47 -1.17
N GLU A 145 13.87 0.81 -1.33
CA GLU A 145 15.08 1.45 -1.85
C GLU A 145 14.90 1.89 -3.31
N ALA A 146 14.17 1.10 -4.12
CA ALA A 146 13.89 1.45 -5.50
C ALA A 146 13.16 2.79 -5.57
N TYR A 147 12.18 2.99 -4.68
CA TYR A 147 11.43 4.24 -4.59
C TYR A 147 12.31 5.40 -4.11
N GLN A 148 13.14 5.17 -3.09
CA GLN A 148 14.09 6.17 -2.59
C GLN A 148 15.03 6.66 -3.70
N ARG A 149 15.61 5.72 -4.47
CA ARG A 149 16.54 6.04 -5.58
C ARG A 149 15.86 6.73 -6.76
N SER A 150 14.63 6.39 -7.06
CA SER A 150 13.91 6.85 -8.26
C SER A 150 13.10 8.13 -8.08
N SER A 151 12.78 8.53 -6.84
CA SER A 151 12.01 9.75 -6.58
C SER A 151 12.91 10.98 -6.52
N PRO A 152 12.70 12.00 -7.39
CA PRO A 152 13.51 13.21 -7.41
C PRO A 152 13.30 14.09 -6.16
N PHE A 153 12.18 13.90 -5.44
CA PHE A 153 11.89 14.65 -4.23
C PHE A 153 12.63 14.13 -3.00
N LEU A 154 13.04 12.86 -2.99
CA LEU A 154 13.74 12.24 -1.87
C LEU A 154 15.26 12.43 -1.94
N GLN A 155 15.82 12.65 -3.14
CA GLN A 155 17.26 12.79 -3.34
C GLN A 155 17.93 13.83 -2.42
N PRO A 156 17.35 15.04 -2.19
CA PRO A 156 17.96 16.04 -1.29
C PRO A 156 17.95 15.62 0.19
N PHE A 157 17.22 14.56 0.57
CA PHE A 157 16.96 14.18 1.95
C PHE A 157 17.34 12.73 2.26
N VAL A 158 18.19 12.09 1.45
CA VAL A 158 18.56 10.67 1.57
C VAL A 158 19.06 10.33 2.98
N ASP A 159 19.84 11.21 3.61
CA ASP A 159 20.39 11.00 4.97
C ASP A 159 19.30 10.91 6.04
N ARG A 160 18.14 11.55 5.80
CA ARG A 160 16.98 11.49 6.70
C ARG A 160 16.06 10.32 6.40
N CYS A 161 16.23 9.65 5.27
CA CYS A 161 15.41 8.51 4.87
C CYS A 161 15.73 7.29 5.73
N ARG A 162 14.68 6.55 6.08
CA ARG A 162 14.76 5.24 6.73
C ARG A 162 13.88 4.28 5.98
N LEU A 163 14.45 3.15 5.59
CA LEU A 163 13.73 2.10 4.89
C LEU A 163 12.86 1.32 5.87
N VAL A 164 11.55 1.41 5.71
CA VAL A 164 10.57 0.63 6.43
C VAL A 164 9.59 0.03 5.42
N PRO A 165 9.77 -1.21 5.01
CA PRO A 165 8.83 -1.91 4.15
C PRO A 165 7.43 -1.93 4.76
N LEU A 166 6.40 -1.78 3.93
CA LEU A 166 5.02 -1.92 4.38
C LEU A 166 4.73 -3.36 4.77
N GLY A 167 3.91 -3.53 5.79
CA GLY A 167 3.51 -4.83 6.31
C GLY A 167 2.00 -5.05 6.23
N VAL A 168 1.60 -6.32 6.22
CA VAL A 168 0.22 -6.77 6.32
C VAL A 168 0.09 -7.76 7.46
N ASP A 169 -1.14 -8.00 7.93
CA ASP A 169 -1.44 -9.14 8.80
C ASP A 169 -1.30 -10.45 8.00
N VAL A 170 -0.06 -10.94 7.92
CA VAL A 170 0.29 -12.15 7.15
C VAL A 170 -0.40 -13.40 7.70
N GLN A 171 -0.74 -13.42 9.02
CA GLN A 171 -1.36 -14.57 9.67
C GLN A 171 -2.68 -14.95 9.02
N ARG A 172 -3.43 -13.95 8.54
CA ARG A 172 -4.72 -14.14 7.85
C ARG A 172 -4.61 -14.96 6.57
N PHE A 173 -3.44 -14.98 5.93
CA PHE A 173 -3.22 -15.60 4.63
C PHE A 173 -2.43 -16.92 4.71
N LEU A 174 -1.98 -17.35 5.90
CA LEU A 174 -1.21 -18.59 6.05
C LEU A 174 -2.02 -19.86 5.77
N ALA A 175 -3.32 -19.81 5.99
CA ALA A 175 -4.25 -20.90 5.78
C ALA A 175 -5.60 -20.41 5.25
N ALA A 176 -6.33 -21.29 4.63
CA ALA A 176 -7.72 -21.10 4.23
C ALA A 176 -8.48 -22.41 4.40
N ASP A 177 -9.83 -22.35 4.44
CA ASP A 177 -10.66 -23.54 4.49
C ASP A 177 -10.46 -24.39 3.21
N PRO A 178 -9.99 -25.65 3.33
CA PRO A 178 -9.75 -26.52 2.18
C PRO A 178 -10.98 -26.74 1.32
N THR A 179 -12.18 -26.77 1.93
CA THR A 179 -13.44 -26.92 1.23
C THR A 179 -13.72 -25.72 0.34
N GLN A 180 -13.60 -24.50 0.88
CA GLN A 180 -13.73 -23.28 0.08
C GLN A 180 -12.72 -23.21 -1.06
N VAL A 181 -11.47 -23.54 -0.80
CA VAL A 181 -10.41 -23.59 -1.83
C VAL A 181 -10.76 -24.54 -2.96
N SER A 182 -11.22 -25.77 -2.64
CA SER A 182 -11.63 -26.77 -3.62
C SER A 182 -12.83 -26.31 -4.45
N ASP A 183 -13.83 -25.70 -3.79
CA ASP A 183 -15.01 -25.18 -4.45
C ASP A 183 -14.69 -24.04 -5.40
N LEU A 184 -13.82 -23.10 -4.98
CA LEU A 184 -13.34 -22.02 -5.83
C LEU A 184 -12.58 -22.54 -7.05
N ARG A 185 -11.69 -23.52 -6.91
CA ARG A 185 -11.01 -24.11 -8.08
C ARG A 185 -11.98 -24.73 -9.07
N ARG A 186 -12.98 -25.47 -8.59
CA ARG A 186 -14.02 -26.05 -9.47
C ARG A 186 -14.83 -25.00 -10.23
N GLN A 187 -15.14 -23.86 -9.57
CA GLN A 187 -15.94 -22.78 -10.14
C GLN A 187 -15.16 -21.87 -11.09
N LEU A 188 -13.88 -21.61 -10.75
CA LEU A 188 -13.05 -20.62 -11.43
C LEU A 188 -12.18 -21.24 -12.54
N GLY A 189 -11.94 -22.56 -12.50
CA GLY A 189 -11.14 -23.30 -13.47
C GLY A 189 -9.72 -23.59 -13.01
N ASP A 190 -9.03 -24.46 -13.76
CA ASP A 190 -7.66 -24.95 -13.49
C ASP A 190 -6.89 -25.09 -14.81
N PRO A 191 -5.68 -24.54 -14.99
CA PRO A 191 -4.93 -23.73 -14.02
C PRO A 191 -5.51 -22.30 -13.83
N LEU A 192 -5.34 -21.75 -12.63
CA LEU A 192 -5.97 -20.51 -12.20
C LEU A 192 -4.94 -19.41 -11.89
N LEU A 193 -5.03 -18.29 -12.59
CA LEU A 193 -4.36 -17.04 -12.29
C LEU A 193 -5.27 -16.16 -11.41
N LEU A 194 -4.70 -15.39 -10.51
CA LEU A 194 -5.43 -14.46 -9.65
C LEU A 194 -4.92 -13.03 -9.80
N PHE A 195 -5.84 -12.11 -9.95
CA PHE A 195 -5.63 -10.67 -9.78
C PHE A 195 -6.50 -10.16 -8.63
N VAL A 196 -5.92 -9.39 -7.71
CA VAL A 196 -6.63 -8.75 -6.59
C VAL A 196 -6.33 -7.26 -6.57
N GLY A 197 -7.37 -6.44 -6.42
CA GLY A 197 -7.21 -5.03 -6.16
C GLY A 197 -8.28 -4.14 -6.81
N ARG A 198 -8.27 -2.87 -6.43
CA ARG A 198 -9.19 -1.89 -7.00
C ARG A 198 -8.96 -1.73 -8.51
N LEU A 199 -10.00 -1.85 -9.32
CA LEU A 199 -9.92 -1.83 -10.78
C LEU A 199 -9.67 -0.40 -11.29
N ARG A 200 -8.39 0.03 -11.21
CA ARG A 200 -7.89 1.33 -11.68
C ARG A 200 -6.93 1.15 -12.84
N TYR A 201 -6.89 2.13 -13.73
CA TYR A 201 -6.10 2.14 -14.96
C TYR A 201 -4.63 1.70 -14.78
N TYR A 202 -3.97 2.17 -13.70
CA TYR A 202 -2.56 1.87 -13.45
C TYR A 202 -2.28 0.43 -13.00
N LYS A 203 -3.32 -0.32 -12.60
CA LYS A 203 -3.21 -1.75 -12.23
C LYS A 203 -2.99 -2.65 -13.45
N GLY A 204 -3.21 -2.16 -14.67
CA GLY A 204 -2.77 -2.81 -15.89
C GLY A 204 -3.48 -4.12 -16.25
N LEU A 205 -4.65 -4.44 -15.69
CA LEU A 205 -5.37 -5.70 -15.96
C LEU A 205 -5.58 -5.94 -17.44
N HIS A 206 -5.74 -4.89 -18.26
CA HIS A 206 -5.88 -5.03 -19.71
C HIS A 206 -4.66 -5.65 -20.41
N TYR A 207 -3.46 -5.54 -19.84
CA TYR A 207 -2.28 -6.26 -20.34
C TYR A 207 -2.36 -7.74 -20.00
N LEU A 208 -2.83 -8.08 -18.80
CA LEU A 208 -3.03 -9.50 -18.42
C LEU A 208 -4.16 -10.15 -19.23
N LEU A 209 -5.24 -9.41 -19.53
CA LEU A 209 -6.30 -9.91 -20.42
C LEU A 209 -5.75 -10.23 -21.82
N ARG A 210 -4.91 -9.37 -22.37
CA ARG A 210 -4.24 -9.64 -23.66
C ARG A 210 -3.28 -10.85 -23.57
N ALA A 211 -2.48 -10.91 -22.50
CA ALA A 211 -1.59 -12.06 -22.25
C ALA A 211 -2.36 -13.38 -22.16
N LEU A 212 -3.57 -13.38 -21.61
CA LEU A 212 -4.39 -14.58 -21.46
C LEU A 212 -4.86 -15.18 -22.80
N VAL A 213 -4.86 -14.40 -23.88
CA VAL A 213 -5.15 -14.90 -25.24
C VAL A 213 -4.12 -15.98 -25.63
N ASP A 214 -2.84 -15.77 -25.28
CA ASP A 214 -1.72 -16.66 -25.58
C ASP A 214 -1.50 -17.77 -24.53
N LEU A 215 -2.46 -17.94 -23.62
CA LEU A 215 -2.45 -18.96 -22.56
C LEU A 215 -3.70 -19.85 -22.68
N PRO A 216 -3.79 -20.71 -23.70
CA PRO A 216 -4.94 -21.59 -23.87
C PRO A 216 -5.10 -22.50 -22.65
N GLY A 217 -6.33 -22.63 -22.16
CA GLY A 217 -6.65 -23.42 -20.96
C GLY A 217 -6.45 -22.71 -19.61
N ALA A 218 -5.73 -21.61 -19.53
CA ALA A 218 -5.60 -20.86 -18.28
C ALA A 218 -6.87 -20.02 -17.99
N HIS A 219 -7.23 -19.96 -16.72
CA HIS A 219 -8.34 -19.18 -16.19
C HIS A 219 -7.83 -18.00 -15.37
N LEU A 220 -8.64 -16.95 -15.25
CA LEU A 220 -8.31 -15.76 -14.47
C LEU A 220 -9.47 -15.36 -13.56
N ALA A 221 -9.22 -15.30 -12.26
CA ALA A 221 -10.10 -14.67 -11.31
C ALA A 221 -9.66 -13.21 -11.06
N VAL A 222 -10.60 -12.28 -11.18
CA VAL A 222 -10.41 -10.85 -10.94
C VAL A 222 -11.23 -10.47 -9.72
N VAL A 223 -10.54 -10.26 -8.59
CA VAL A 223 -11.15 -9.86 -7.32
C VAL A 223 -10.99 -8.36 -7.11
N GLY A 224 -12.09 -7.69 -6.83
CA GLY A 224 -12.19 -6.26 -6.58
C GLY A 224 -13.10 -5.55 -7.56
N SER A 225 -13.38 -4.28 -7.27
CA SER A 225 -14.23 -3.39 -8.05
C SER A 225 -13.50 -2.10 -8.42
N GLY A 226 -14.07 -1.30 -9.30
CA GLY A 226 -13.51 0.02 -9.59
C GLY A 226 -13.91 0.60 -10.94
N PRO A 227 -13.44 1.83 -11.25
CA PRO A 227 -13.91 2.60 -12.41
C PRO A 227 -13.55 1.95 -13.75
N MET A 228 -12.60 1.02 -13.81
CA MET A 228 -12.21 0.33 -15.04
C MET A 228 -12.98 -0.97 -15.29
N GLU A 229 -13.88 -1.38 -14.40
CA GLU A 229 -14.56 -2.68 -14.47
C GLU A 229 -15.32 -2.87 -15.78
N ALA A 230 -16.16 -1.91 -16.15
CA ALA A 230 -16.94 -1.98 -17.39
C ALA A 230 -16.05 -2.08 -18.64
N ALA A 231 -14.99 -1.26 -18.70
CA ALA A 231 -14.06 -1.25 -19.83
C ALA A 231 -13.28 -2.57 -19.93
N TRP A 232 -12.90 -3.18 -18.80
CA TRP A 232 -12.15 -4.43 -18.81
C TRP A 232 -13.03 -5.65 -19.06
N LYS A 233 -14.30 -5.62 -18.63
CA LYS A 233 -15.29 -6.63 -19.03
C LYS A 233 -15.56 -6.59 -20.55
N ALA A 234 -15.69 -5.39 -21.13
CA ALA A 234 -15.84 -5.21 -22.57
C ALA A 234 -14.62 -5.75 -23.33
N LEU A 235 -13.40 -5.42 -22.89
CA LEU A 235 -12.17 -5.94 -23.47
C LEU A 235 -12.09 -7.48 -23.35
N ALA A 236 -12.46 -8.09 -22.24
CA ALA A 236 -12.47 -9.54 -22.08
C ALA A 236 -13.47 -10.18 -23.05
N SER A 237 -14.63 -9.57 -23.29
CA SER A 237 -15.61 -10.01 -24.28
C SER A 237 -15.08 -9.90 -25.71
N GLU A 238 -14.47 -8.77 -26.08
CA GLU A 238 -13.83 -8.52 -27.38
C GLU A 238 -12.74 -9.57 -27.68
N LEU A 239 -11.97 -9.94 -26.67
CA LEU A 239 -10.91 -10.95 -26.78
C LEU A 239 -11.43 -12.40 -26.70
N GLY A 240 -12.74 -12.63 -26.57
CA GLY A 240 -13.33 -13.98 -26.48
C GLY A 240 -13.02 -14.71 -25.18
N LEU A 241 -12.71 -13.98 -24.09
CA LEU A 241 -12.22 -14.57 -22.83
C LEU A 241 -13.30 -14.81 -21.77
N MET A 242 -14.57 -14.50 -22.05
CA MET A 242 -15.65 -14.54 -21.04
C MET A 242 -15.88 -15.93 -20.40
N SER A 243 -15.50 -17.00 -21.08
CA SER A 243 -15.55 -18.36 -20.52
C SER A 243 -14.40 -18.68 -19.55
N ARG A 244 -13.30 -17.92 -19.61
CA ARG A 244 -12.07 -18.15 -18.84
C ARG A 244 -11.73 -17.04 -17.84
N VAL A 245 -12.45 -15.90 -17.87
CA VAL A 245 -12.25 -14.76 -16.94
C VAL A 245 -13.48 -14.59 -16.08
N ARG A 246 -13.28 -14.61 -14.77
CA ARG A 246 -14.32 -14.33 -13.77
C ARG A 246 -14.05 -13.01 -13.04
N PHE A 247 -14.88 -12.03 -13.29
CA PHE A 247 -14.93 -10.80 -12.48
C PHE A 247 -15.79 -11.08 -11.24
N VAL A 248 -15.13 -11.34 -10.13
CA VAL A 248 -15.76 -11.75 -8.86
C VAL A 248 -16.43 -10.58 -8.15
N GLY A 249 -15.90 -9.37 -8.35
CA GLY A 249 -16.32 -8.21 -7.56
C GLY A 249 -15.56 -8.10 -6.23
N GLU A 250 -16.11 -7.34 -5.29
CA GLU A 250 -15.56 -7.23 -3.94
C GLU A 250 -15.83 -8.50 -3.14
N VAL A 251 -14.82 -8.98 -2.44
CA VAL A 251 -14.87 -10.18 -1.61
C VAL A 251 -14.65 -9.75 -0.16
N PRO A 252 -15.46 -10.27 0.78
CA PRO A 252 -15.23 -10.03 2.21
C PRO A 252 -13.81 -10.43 2.63
N ASP A 253 -13.22 -9.64 3.52
CA ASP A 253 -11.85 -9.83 4.00
C ASP A 253 -11.58 -11.26 4.53
N GLY A 254 -12.58 -11.90 5.15
CA GLY A 254 -12.46 -13.27 5.67
C GLY A 254 -12.43 -14.36 4.60
N GLU A 255 -12.93 -14.08 3.40
CA GLU A 255 -12.99 -15.02 2.28
C GLU A 255 -11.80 -14.87 1.33
N LEU A 256 -11.15 -13.71 1.33
CA LEU A 256 -10.05 -13.39 0.42
C LEU A 256 -8.88 -14.40 0.48
N PRO A 257 -8.49 -14.94 1.65
CA PRO A 257 -7.44 -15.97 1.72
C PRO A 257 -7.73 -17.20 0.85
N ALA A 258 -8.98 -17.63 0.75
CA ALA A 258 -9.35 -18.80 -0.06
C ALA A 258 -9.05 -18.59 -1.56
N TYR A 259 -9.22 -17.38 -2.09
CA TYR A 259 -8.85 -17.05 -3.48
C TYR A 259 -7.34 -17.15 -3.70
N TYR A 260 -6.54 -16.64 -2.77
CA TYR A 260 -5.08 -16.79 -2.86
C TYR A 260 -4.69 -18.27 -2.81
N HIS A 261 -5.28 -19.06 -1.91
CA HIS A 261 -5.00 -20.50 -1.82
C HIS A 261 -5.54 -21.31 -3.01
N ALA A 262 -6.56 -20.82 -3.72
CA ALA A 262 -7.09 -21.47 -4.90
C ALA A 262 -6.25 -21.26 -6.17
N CYS A 263 -5.51 -20.14 -6.29
CA CYS A 263 -4.77 -19.84 -7.50
C CYS A 263 -3.44 -20.60 -7.60
N ASP A 264 -2.93 -20.72 -8.82
CA ASP A 264 -1.59 -21.25 -9.12
C ASP A 264 -0.53 -20.16 -9.06
N CYS A 265 -0.86 -18.99 -9.59
CA CYS A 265 0.01 -17.79 -9.56
C CYS A 265 -0.83 -16.55 -9.31
N PHE A 266 -0.27 -15.62 -8.55
CA PHE A 266 -0.80 -14.27 -8.41
C PHE A 266 -0.13 -13.34 -9.42
N VAL A 267 -0.92 -12.49 -10.10
CA VAL A 267 -0.39 -11.57 -11.12
C VAL A 267 -0.75 -10.12 -10.79
N LEU A 268 0.25 -9.26 -10.68
CA LEU A 268 0.10 -7.81 -10.54
C LEU A 268 0.71 -7.11 -11.78
N PRO A 269 -0.05 -6.94 -12.87
CA PRO A 269 0.44 -6.41 -14.14
C PRO A 269 0.46 -4.88 -14.17
N ALA A 270 0.74 -4.25 -13.04
CA ALA A 270 0.71 -2.80 -12.88
C ALA A 270 1.57 -2.10 -13.94
N CYS A 271 1.08 -0.99 -14.52
CA CYS A 271 1.71 -0.37 -15.68
C CYS A 271 2.20 1.06 -15.43
N GLU A 272 2.01 1.58 -14.23
CA GLU A 272 2.42 2.94 -13.87
C GLU A 272 2.91 3.01 -12.41
N ARG A 273 3.81 3.97 -12.13
CA ARG A 273 4.39 4.23 -10.81
C ARG A 273 3.39 4.60 -9.71
N SER A 274 2.12 4.83 -10.09
CA SER A 274 1.02 4.94 -9.13
C SER A 274 0.79 3.66 -8.31
N GLU A 275 1.27 2.50 -8.81
CA GLU A 275 1.46 1.30 -7.99
C GLU A 275 2.79 1.42 -7.25
N ALA A 276 2.71 1.95 -6.04
CA ALA A 276 3.92 2.27 -5.28
C ALA A 276 4.55 1.05 -4.60
N TYR A 277 3.74 0.05 -4.21
CA TYR A 277 4.23 -1.08 -3.43
C TYR A 277 3.57 -2.43 -3.80
N GLY A 278 2.23 -2.46 -3.88
CA GLY A 278 1.49 -3.69 -4.19
C GLY A 278 1.39 -4.66 -3.01
N LEU A 279 0.79 -4.23 -1.88
CA LEU A 279 0.61 -5.07 -0.67
C LEU A 279 -0.05 -6.42 -0.95
N VAL A 280 -0.92 -6.51 -1.96
CA VAL A 280 -1.55 -7.75 -2.43
C VAL A 280 -0.53 -8.84 -2.86
N GLN A 281 0.69 -8.46 -3.22
CA GLN A 281 1.78 -9.41 -3.47
C GLN A 281 2.23 -10.10 -2.18
N VAL A 282 2.30 -9.34 -1.07
CA VAL A 282 2.66 -9.89 0.25
C VAL A 282 1.59 -10.88 0.72
N GLU A 283 0.31 -10.58 0.45
CA GLU A 283 -0.82 -11.48 0.76
C GLU A 283 -0.70 -12.80 -0.03
N ALA A 284 -0.40 -12.71 -1.34
CA ALA A 284 -0.14 -13.88 -2.19
C ALA A 284 1.07 -14.70 -1.72
N MET A 285 2.16 -14.02 -1.36
CA MET A 285 3.37 -14.65 -0.82
C MET A 285 3.08 -15.35 0.51
N ALA A 286 2.31 -14.73 1.42
CA ALA A 286 1.89 -15.35 2.68
C ALA A 286 1.04 -16.61 2.45
N ALA A 287 0.19 -16.61 1.41
CA ALA A 287 -0.55 -17.80 0.98
C ALA A 287 0.34 -18.85 0.28
N GLY A 288 1.65 -18.62 0.14
CA GLY A 288 2.58 -19.53 -0.54
C GLY A 288 2.39 -19.58 -2.06
N ARG A 289 1.95 -18.48 -2.67
CA ARG A 289 1.78 -18.38 -4.12
C ARG A 289 2.89 -17.56 -4.75
N PRO A 290 3.48 -18.04 -5.87
CA PRO A 290 4.46 -17.26 -6.60
C PRO A 290 3.78 -16.06 -7.22
N VAL A 291 4.52 -14.95 -7.30
CA VAL A 291 4.06 -13.66 -7.79
C VAL A 291 4.63 -13.37 -9.15
N ILE A 292 3.81 -12.93 -10.10
CA ILE A 292 4.25 -12.30 -11.34
C ILE A 292 3.92 -10.80 -11.23
N CYS A 293 4.92 -9.95 -11.32
CA CYS A 293 4.71 -8.49 -11.28
C CYS A 293 5.56 -7.78 -12.31
N THR A 294 5.36 -6.48 -12.43
CA THR A 294 6.08 -5.63 -13.40
C THR A 294 7.12 -4.76 -12.73
N GLU A 295 8.21 -4.46 -13.44
CA GLU A 295 9.26 -3.54 -12.99
C GLU A 295 8.85 -2.08 -13.24
N LEU A 296 8.56 -1.37 -12.16
CA LEU A 296 8.13 0.03 -12.22
C LEU A 296 9.13 1.02 -11.61
N GLY A 297 10.26 0.54 -11.10
CA GLY A 297 11.17 1.33 -10.28
C GLY A 297 10.51 1.79 -8.97
N THR A 298 9.56 0.99 -8.45
CA THR A 298 8.82 1.22 -7.20
C THR A 298 9.00 0.05 -6.24
N GLY A 299 8.15 -0.05 -5.21
CA GLY A 299 8.18 -1.17 -4.27
C GLY A 299 7.75 -2.52 -4.86
N THR A 300 7.12 -2.56 -6.03
CA THR A 300 6.60 -3.80 -6.63
C THR A 300 7.67 -4.88 -6.81
N SER A 301 8.78 -4.53 -7.46
CA SER A 301 9.92 -5.42 -7.66
C SER A 301 10.84 -5.56 -6.44
N SER A 302 10.66 -4.70 -5.42
CA SER A 302 11.33 -4.86 -4.13
C SER A 302 10.64 -5.92 -3.26
N VAL A 303 9.32 -6.06 -3.37
CA VAL A 303 8.54 -7.10 -2.68
C VAL A 303 8.79 -8.44 -3.32
N ASN A 304 8.60 -8.54 -4.65
CA ASN A 304 8.81 -9.77 -5.40
C ASN A 304 10.22 -9.84 -5.98
N ARG A 305 11.01 -10.83 -5.58
CA ARG A 305 12.36 -11.07 -6.12
C ARG A 305 12.30 -11.98 -7.32
N HIS A 306 12.76 -11.46 -8.47
CA HIS A 306 12.82 -12.24 -9.72
C HIS A 306 13.63 -13.52 -9.55
N GLY A 307 13.06 -14.65 -9.96
CA GLY A 307 13.70 -15.96 -9.87
C GLY A 307 13.69 -16.61 -8.48
N GLU A 308 13.38 -15.85 -7.42
CA GLU A 308 13.33 -16.36 -6.04
C GLU A 308 11.89 -16.58 -5.54
N THR A 309 11.08 -15.52 -5.53
CA THR A 309 9.71 -15.55 -4.99
C THR A 309 8.65 -15.49 -6.09
N GLY A 310 9.10 -15.28 -7.32
CA GLY A 310 8.26 -15.18 -8.51
C GLY A 310 9.05 -14.59 -9.69
N LEU A 311 8.32 -14.01 -10.64
CA LEU A 311 8.90 -13.41 -11.84
C LEU A 311 8.58 -11.91 -11.92
N VAL A 312 9.54 -11.12 -12.38
CA VAL A 312 9.38 -9.69 -12.65
C VAL A 312 9.57 -9.48 -14.14
N VAL A 313 8.60 -8.83 -14.79
CA VAL A 313 8.58 -8.60 -16.24
C VAL A 313 8.50 -7.10 -16.56
N PRO A 314 8.81 -6.66 -17.78
CA PRO A 314 8.58 -5.29 -18.20
C PRO A 314 7.10 -4.90 -18.08
N PRO A 315 6.79 -3.63 -17.72
CA PRO A 315 5.42 -3.14 -17.73
C PRO A 315 4.91 -2.93 -19.15
N ARG A 316 3.59 -3.02 -19.34
CA ARG A 316 2.90 -2.81 -20.63
C ARG A 316 3.29 -3.81 -21.72
N ASP A 317 3.74 -4.98 -21.32
CA ASP A 317 4.19 -6.06 -22.20
C ASP A 317 3.35 -7.33 -21.97
N PRO A 318 2.29 -7.55 -22.75
CA PRO A 318 1.45 -8.76 -22.67
C PRO A 318 2.22 -10.04 -22.99
N GLU A 319 3.18 -9.98 -23.92
CA GLU A 319 3.97 -11.15 -24.36
C GLU A 319 4.87 -11.63 -23.23
N ALA A 320 5.58 -10.71 -22.55
CA ALA A 320 6.38 -11.04 -21.38
C ALA A 320 5.54 -11.56 -20.22
N LEU A 321 4.33 -11.01 -20.00
CA LEU A 321 3.39 -11.53 -19.02
C LEU A 321 2.92 -12.95 -19.37
N ALA A 322 2.59 -13.22 -20.64
CA ALA A 322 2.19 -14.53 -21.10
C ALA A 322 3.32 -15.56 -20.94
N ALA A 323 4.56 -15.18 -21.31
CA ALA A 323 5.74 -16.03 -21.15
C ALA A 323 5.97 -16.42 -19.68
N ALA A 324 5.92 -15.42 -18.76
CA ALA A 324 6.10 -15.66 -17.32
C ALA A 324 4.98 -16.55 -16.74
N CYS A 325 3.73 -16.31 -17.13
CA CYS A 325 2.61 -17.16 -16.72
C CYS A 325 2.78 -18.58 -17.22
N ARG A 326 3.13 -18.77 -18.52
CA ARG A 326 3.36 -20.08 -19.12
C ARG A 326 4.47 -20.85 -18.43
N GLU A 327 5.59 -20.18 -18.15
CA GLU A 327 6.75 -20.75 -17.45
C GLU A 327 6.35 -21.32 -16.08
N LEU A 328 5.64 -20.54 -15.27
CA LEU A 328 5.22 -20.99 -13.94
C LEU A 328 4.09 -22.03 -13.99
N LEU A 329 3.17 -21.92 -14.94
CA LEU A 329 2.09 -22.92 -15.07
C LEU A 329 2.60 -24.28 -15.54
N ALA A 330 3.65 -24.31 -16.35
CA ALA A 330 4.25 -25.53 -16.86
C ALA A 330 5.11 -26.30 -15.82
N ASP A 331 5.59 -25.60 -14.76
CA ASP A 331 6.47 -26.19 -13.75
C ASP A 331 5.89 -26.09 -12.33
N PRO A 332 5.10 -27.10 -11.89
CA PRO A 332 4.50 -27.11 -10.56
C PRO A 332 5.52 -27.17 -9.40
N GLU A 333 6.70 -27.76 -9.61
CA GLU A 333 7.74 -27.85 -8.58
C GLU A 333 8.36 -26.47 -8.34
N ARG A 334 8.76 -25.81 -9.41
CA ARG A 334 9.28 -24.43 -9.33
C ARG A 334 8.25 -23.47 -8.73
N ARG A 335 6.98 -23.61 -9.12
CA ARG A 335 5.86 -22.84 -8.57
C ARG A 335 5.78 -22.99 -7.05
N ARG A 336 5.82 -24.23 -6.56
CA ARG A 336 5.80 -24.54 -5.11
C ARG A 336 7.02 -24.01 -4.40
N ALA A 337 8.21 -24.18 -4.97
CA ALA A 337 9.47 -23.71 -4.41
C ALA A 337 9.50 -22.17 -4.30
N MET A 338 9.07 -21.44 -5.33
CA MET A 338 8.97 -19.97 -5.29
C MET A 338 7.93 -19.51 -4.29
N GLY A 339 6.76 -20.17 -4.23
CA GLY A 339 5.72 -19.87 -3.24
C GLY A 339 6.19 -20.07 -1.81
N ALA A 340 6.93 -21.13 -1.50
CA ALA A 340 7.50 -21.39 -0.19
C ALA A 340 8.49 -20.29 0.22
N ARG A 341 9.44 -19.93 -0.66
CA ARG A 341 10.37 -18.81 -0.41
C ARG A 341 9.64 -17.47 -0.26
N GLY A 342 8.57 -17.27 -1.04
CA GLY A 342 7.69 -16.12 -0.91
C GLY A 342 7.06 -16.04 0.49
N ARG A 343 6.52 -17.15 1.00
CA ARG A 343 5.94 -17.24 2.34
C ARG A 343 6.95 -16.94 3.44
N GLU A 344 8.14 -17.53 3.38
CA GLU A 344 9.22 -17.25 4.32
C GLU A 344 9.57 -15.77 4.35
N ARG A 345 9.72 -15.16 3.16
CA ARG A 345 10.01 -13.73 3.03
C ARG A 345 8.88 -12.85 3.56
N ALA A 346 7.61 -13.18 3.28
CA ALA A 346 6.46 -12.43 3.79
C ALA A 346 6.45 -12.39 5.32
N LEU A 347 6.70 -13.52 5.96
CA LEU A 347 6.78 -13.63 7.43
C LEU A 347 7.97 -12.86 8.00
N ALA A 348 9.14 -12.99 7.39
CA ALA A 348 10.38 -12.40 7.91
C ALA A 348 10.46 -10.88 7.70
N GLU A 349 9.95 -10.34 6.59
CA GLU A 349 10.21 -8.96 6.18
C GLU A 349 8.96 -8.08 6.17
N PHE A 350 7.74 -8.64 5.91
CA PHE A 350 6.55 -7.89 5.58
C PHE A 350 5.36 -8.14 6.51
N SER A 351 5.58 -8.75 7.69
CA SER A 351 4.52 -8.83 8.67
C SER A 351 4.21 -7.47 9.28
N LEU A 352 2.98 -7.28 9.74
CA LEU A 352 2.54 -6.06 10.43
C LEU A 352 3.43 -5.77 11.65
N GLU A 353 3.76 -6.80 12.43
CA GLU A 353 4.60 -6.69 13.61
C GLU A 353 5.99 -6.14 13.26
N LYS A 354 6.61 -6.66 12.18
CA LYS A 354 7.92 -6.20 11.72
C LYS A 354 7.89 -4.76 11.22
N MET A 355 6.83 -4.38 10.53
CA MET A 355 6.64 -3.00 10.10
C MET A 355 6.52 -2.06 11.32
N VAL A 356 5.69 -2.40 12.29
CA VAL A 356 5.49 -1.59 13.52
C VAL A 356 6.80 -1.47 14.31
N GLU A 357 7.52 -2.58 14.52
CA GLU A 357 8.84 -2.57 15.17
C GLU A 357 9.81 -1.58 14.49
N ARG A 358 9.91 -1.63 13.16
CA ARG A 358 10.79 -0.74 12.39
C ARG A 358 10.36 0.72 12.48
N VAL A 359 9.05 1.01 12.45
CA VAL A 359 8.53 2.37 12.64
C VAL A 359 8.89 2.88 14.04
N GLU A 360 8.74 2.06 15.08
CA GLU A 360 9.06 2.45 16.46
C GLU A 360 10.57 2.68 16.66
N VAL A 361 11.43 1.95 15.96
CA VAL A 361 12.88 2.23 15.92
C VAL A 361 13.13 3.63 15.37
N VAL A 362 12.48 4.01 14.26
CA VAL A 362 12.60 5.35 13.68
C VAL A 362 12.10 6.42 14.68
N TYR A 363 11.00 6.17 15.37
CA TYR A 363 10.52 7.10 16.39
C TYR A 363 11.52 7.24 17.56
N GLY A 364 12.11 6.12 18.00
CA GLY A 364 13.15 6.13 19.04
C GLY A 364 14.41 6.91 18.62
N GLU A 365 14.81 6.88 17.36
CA GLU A 365 15.92 7.72 16.85
C GLU A 365 15.62 9.20 17.02
N VAL A 366 14.41 9.61 16.64
CA VAL A 366 13.99 11.03 16.65
C VAL A 366 13.89 11.55 18.10
N VAL A 367 13.29 10.77 18.99
CA VAL A 367 13.12 11.15 20.41
C VAL A 367 14.48 11.29 21.11
N ARG A 368 15.40 10.33 20.88
CA ARG A 368 16.76 10.37 21.47
C ARG A 368 17.60 11.54 20.97
N ALA A 369 17.55 11.85 19.69
CA ALA A 369 18.29 12.97 19.10
C ALA A 369 17.94 14.29 19.80
N THR A 370 16.67 14.54 20.05
CA THR A 370 16.21 15.76 20.73
C THR A 370 16.61 15.83 22.20
N SER A 371 16.64 14.69 22.89
CA SER A 371 17.08 14.62 24.31
C SER A 371 18.57 14.94 24.46
N ASN A 372 19.41 14.54 23.51
CA ASN A 372 20.85 14.82 23.50
C ASN A 372 21.13 16.31 23.25
N VAL A 373 20.42 16.94 22.31
CA VAL A 373 20.55 18.39 22.03
C VAL A 373 20.21 19.21 23.27
N LYS A 374 19.12 18.89 23.99
CA LYS A 374 18.71 19.58 25.22
C LYS A 374 19.74 19.44 26.35
N ARG A 375 20.38 18.27 26.48
CA ARG A 375 21.45 18.07 27.49
C ARG A 375 22.69 18.92 27.18
N GLN A 376 23.07 19.06 25.92
CA GLN A 376 24.20 19.87 25.51
C GLN A 376 23.95 21.37 25.69
N THR A 377 22.72 21.86 25.40
CA THR A 377 22.35 23.27 25.59
C THR A 377 22.08 23.67 27.03
N SER A 378 21.83 22.71 27.94
CA SER A 378 21.69 23.00 29.39
C SER A 378 23.01 22.88 30.15
N ALA A 379 24.07 22.38 29.51
CA ALA A 379 25.41 22.22 30.08
C ALA A 379 26.40 23.30 29.59
N ALA A 380 25.96 24.16 28.65
CA ALA A 380 26.66 25.34 28.18
C ALA A 380 25.99 26.62 28.78
#